data_26ecf34c34ba407f528e58513db993b5
#
_entry.id   26ecf34c34ba407f528e58513db993b5
#
_cell.length_a   1.000
_cell.length_b   1.000
_cell.length_c   1.000
_cell.angle_alpha   90.00
_cell.angle_beta   90.00
_cell.angle_gamma   90.00
#
_symmetry.space_group_name_H-M   'P 1'
#
loop_
_entity.id
_entity.type
_entity.pdbx_description
1 polymer ?
#
loop_
_entity_poly.entity_id
_entity_poly.type
_entity_poly.pdbx_seq_one_letter_code
_entity_poly.pdbx_strand_id
1 'polypeptide(L)'
;MESNNFLNDREGEFPGAYEDFLSAKAQGCLQELDLSEEAFEYVLERLLDEGGEEDVLVLSGIAFGKFPYSMNLLSRYCDALILSGNPDNALEIMEPYADSYAQVQGFHFLLVRANIAKRQFRHAREHFYRALECAADEVETVDSICAMVQDCIDAQNYREAVFYLERAERIRPLPYEYFNDYAFCYDRLDEPEKAVQYYDMYLDKNPFNDTVWFNMGTVQARLKDFDRAIEAFEYSIALNGGNSSSLYNLAVVYMNLQRYREAALTFEEFVKIDEDILGRLGLGESYIRLERHDEAVEQFELVLADGERTAEGHAGLDTIRAIQSCRSGETERFKELFMKIFVTGTAWLGVVYDMLPHLQHEKWFLEFLENIKKDIN
;
A
#
# COMPACT_ATOMS: atom_id res chain seq x y z
N MET A 1 3.49 23.29 7.27
CA MET A 1 3.58 24.57 8.03
C MET A 1 3.38 25.81 7.14
N GLU A 2 3.67 25.77 5.82
CA GLU A 2 3.44 26.91 4.91
C GLU A 2 1.98 27.13 4.54
N SER A 3 1.17 26.07 4.37
CA SER A 3 -0.26 26.15 4.08
C SER A 3 -1.08 26.87 5.17
N ASN A 4 -0.78 26.66 6.44
CA ASN A 4 -1.46 27.32 7.55
C ASN A 4 -1.22 28.83 7.63
N ASN A 5 -0.10 29.33 7.11
CA ASN A 5 0.16 30.78 7.06
C ASN A 5 -0.63 31.44 5.93
N PHE A 6 -0.77 30.79 4.78
CA PHE A 6 -1.49 31.31 3.63
C PHE A 6 -3.00 31.46 3.89
N LEU A 7 -3.60 30.47 4.55
CA LEU A 7 -5.02 30.51 4.92
C LEU A 7 -5.32 31.60 5.96
N ASN A 8 -4.44 31.80 6.96
CA ASN A 8 -4.61 32.85 7.96
C ASN A 8 -4.53 34.26 7.36
N ASP A 9 -3.71 34.48 6.32
CA ASP A 9 -3.67 35.76 5.60
C ASP A 9 -4.97 36.01 4.82
N ARG A 10 -5.56 34.97 4.19
CA ARG A 10 -6.83 35.06 3.43
C ARG A 10 -8.07 35.17 4.33
N GLU A 11 -8.02 34.70 5.58
CA GLU A 11 -9.11 34.90 6.55
C GLU A 11 -9.40 36.39 6.81
N GLY A 12 -8.36 37.25 6.71
CA GLY A 12 -8.50 38.69 6.76
C GLY A 12 -9.18 39.32 5.52
N GLU A 13 -9.13 38.64 4.37
CA GLU A 13 -9.76 39.07 3.12
C GLU A 13 -11.25 38.69 3.04
N PHE A 14 -11.63 37.54 3.62
CA PHE A 14 -12.99 36.99 3.61
C PHE A 14 -13.52 36.75 5.03
N PRO A 15 -13.58 37.78 5.90
CA PRO A 15 -13.98 37.62 7.29
C PRO A 15 -15.43 37.11 7.38
N GLY A 16 -15.61 35.97 8.03
CA GLY A 16 -16.91 35.35 8.27
C GLY A 16 -17.43 34.40 7.19
N ALA A 17 -16.78 34.30 6.01
CA ALA A 17 -17.25 33.41 4.93
C ALA A 17 -17.34 31.93 5.36
N TYR A 18 -16.36 31.45 6.14
CA TYR A 18 -16.40 30.09 6.66
C TYR A 18 -17.45 29.91 7.76
N GLU A 19 -17.66 30.90 8.61
CA GLU A 19 -18.71 30.91 9.65
C GLU A 19 -20.10 30.93 9.00
N ASP A 20 -20.29 31.70 7.91
CA ASP A 20 -21.51 31.72 7.13
C ASP A 20 -21.80 30.36 6.51
N PHE A 21 -20.78 29.67 5.98
CA PHE A 21 -20.88 28.29 5.51
C PHE A 21 -21.32 27.34 6.63
N LEU A 22 -20.66 27.36 7.80
CA LEU A 22 -21.00 26.51 8.94
C LEU A 22 -22.43 26.77 9.43
N SER A 23 -22.84 28.03 9.48
CA SER A 23 -24.20 28.43 9.86
C SER A 23 -25.24 27.92 8.85
N ALA A 24 -25.00 28.11 7.55
CA ALA A 24 -25.89 27.65 6.47
C ALA A 24 -25.97 26.10 6.47
N LYS A 25 -24.86 25.41 6.71
CA LYS A 25 -24.81 23.94 6.82
C LYS A 25 -25.66 23.47 8.00
N ALA A 26 -25.50 24.08 9.18
CA ALA A 26 -26.26 23.73 10.38
C ALA A 26 -27.77 23.95 10.23
N GLN A 27 -28.16 24.93 9.40
CA GLN A 27 -29.56 25.25 9.10
C GLN A 27 -30.13 24.48 7.90
N GLY A 28 -29.30 23.73 7.17
CA GLY A 28 -29.71 23.00 5.97
C GLY A 28 -30.05 23.90 4.78
N CYS A 29 -29.50 25.11 4.73
CA CYS A 29 -29.79 26.13 3.69
C CYS A 29 -28.56 26.52 2.87
N LEU A 30 -27.65 25.59 2.59
CA LEU A 30 -26.42 25.85 1.81
C LEU A 30 -26.69 26.45 0.42
N GLN A 31 -27.83 26.16 -0.19
CA GLN A 31 -28.21 26.71 -1.48
C GLN A 31 -28.46 28.23 -1.43
N GLU A 32 -28.78 28.78 -0.26
CA GLU A 32 -29.03 30.20 -0.02
C GLU A 32 -27.75 30.99 0.30
N LEU A 33 -26.61 30.27 0.47
CA LEU A 33 -25.31 30.87 0.82
C LEU A 33 -24.90 31.88 -0.26
N ASP A 34 -24.75 33.16 0.11
CA ASP A 34 -24.42 34.26 -0.81
C ASP A 34 -22.99 34.74 -0.55
N LEU A 35 -22.05 34.13 -1.26
CA LEU A 35 -20.61 34.45 -1.20
C LEU A 35 -20.13 34.85 -2.60
N SER A 36 -19.04 35.65 -2.64
CA SER A 36 -18.35 35.93 -3.91
C SER A 36 -17.63 34.66 -4.41
N GLU A 37 -17.20 34.65 -5.65
CA GLU A 37 -16.43 33.54 -6.26
C GLU A 37 -15.19 33.23 -5.41
N GLU A 38 -14.40 34.25 -5.07
CA GLU A 38 -13.17 34.12 -4.29
C GLU A 38 -13.43 33.65 -2.86
N ALA A 39 -14.58 34.05 -2.27
CA ALA A 39 -14.95 33.58 -0.94
C ALA A 39 -15.37 32.10 -0.94
N PHE A 40 -16.03 31.61 -2.00
CA PHE A 40 -16.27 30.18 -2.19
C PHE A 40 -14.96 29.42 -2.33
N GLU A 41 -14.01 29.90 -3.12
CA GLU A 41 -12.69 29.26 -3.26
C GLU A 41 -11.97 29.18 -1.91
N TYR A 42 -11.96 30.25 -1.12
CA TYR A 42 -11.39 30.26 0.22
C TYR A 42 -12.00 29.18 1.14
N VAL A 43 -13.36 29.11 1.17
CA VAL A 43 -14.03 28.11 2.01
C VAL A 43 -13.74 26.69 1.53
N LEU A 44 -13.69 26.45 0.23
CA LEU A 44 -13.35 25.14 -0.37
C LEU A 44 -11.91 24.72 -0.03
N GLU A 45 -10.93 25.64 -0.11
CA GLU A 45 -9.54 25.38 0.29
C GLU A 45 -9.45 24.98 1.75
N ARG A 46 -10.14 25.70 2.62
CA ARG A 46 -10.16 25.39 4.06
C ARG A 46 -10.80 24.04 4.36
N LEU A 47 -11.89 23.69 3.66
CA LEU A 47 -12.55 22.39 3.80
C LEU A 47 -11.63 21.22 3.35
N LEU A 48 -10.84 21.42 2.30
CA LEU A 48 -9.86 20.44 1.85
C LEU A 48 -8.77 20.21 2.90
N ASP A 49 -8.26 21.28 3.53
CA ASP A 49 -7.26 21.18 4.58
C ASP A 49 -7.81 20.49 5.85
N GLU A 50 -9.10 20.64 6.14
CA GLU A 50 -9.79 20.01 7.28
C GLU A 50 -10.26 18.56 6.97
N GLY A 51 -10.10 18.08 5.73
CA GLY A 51 -10.51 16.73 5.31
C GLY A 51 -12.02 16.57 5.11
N GLY A 52 -12.73 17.66 4.81
CA GLY A 52 -14.18 17.69 4.61
C GLY A 52 -14.64 17.30 3.18
N GLU A 53 -14.27 16.14 2.66
CA GLU A 53 -14.52 15.73 1.27
C GLU A 53 -16.01 15.83 0.84
N GLU A 54 -16.94 15.38 1.68
CA GLU A 54 -18.38 15.47 1.42
C GLU A 54 -18.85 16.92 1.28
N ASP A 55 -18.37 17.79 2.15
CA ASP A 55 -18.70 19.21 2.13
C ASP A 55 -18.11 19.91 0.91
N VAL A 56 -16.89 19.54 0.51
CA VAL A 56 -16.25 20.05 -0.70
C VAL A 56 -17.08 19.71 -1.95
N LEU A 57 -17.57 18.48 -2.06
CA LEU A 57 -18.41 18.08 -3.20
C LEU A 57 -19.70 18.89 -3.26
N VAL A 58 -20.40 19.03 -2.13
CA VAL A 58 -21.67 19.78 -2.08
C VAL A 58 -21.44 21.26 -2.34
N LEU A 59 -20.46 21.86 -1.67
CA LEU A 59 -20.23 23.30 -1.78
C LEU A 59 -19.68 23.71 -3.14
N SER A 60 -18.77 22.91 -3.73
CA SER A 60 -18.23 23.17 -5.07
C SER A 60 -19.33 23.10 -6.14
N GLY A 61 -20.27 22.16 -6.00
CA GLY A 61 -21.46 22.09 -6.89
C GLY A 61 -22.37 23.32 -6.78
N ILE A 62 -22.60 23.82 -5.56
CA ILE A 62 -23.38 25.05 -5.32
C ILE A 62 -22.63 26.27 -5.89
N ALA A 63 -21.34 26.39 -5.60
CA ALA A 63 -20.50 27.50 -6.07
C ALA A 63 -20.47 27.55 -7.61
N PHE A 64 -20.21 26.40 -8.26
CA PHE A 64 -20.22 26.30 -9.70
C PHE A 64 -21.60 26.62 -10.31
N GLY A 65 -22.69 26.19 -9.67
CA GLY A 65 -24.07 26.56 -10.10
C GLY A 65 -24.32 28.06 -10.07
N LYS A 66 -23.67 28.81 -9.17
CA LYS A 66 -23.76 30.29 -9.09
C LYS A 66 -22.82 31.00 -10.07
N PHE A 67 -21.63 30.43 -10.31
CA PHE A 67 -20.59 30.98 -11.18
C PHE A 67 -20.20 29.98 -12.28
N PRO A 68 -21.10 29.68 -13.24
CA PRO A 68 -20.89 28.58 -14.21
C PRO A 68 -19.81 28.87 -15.26
N TYR A 69 -19.26 30.08 -15.31
CA TYR A 69 -18.17 30.45 -16.21
C TYR A 69 -16.81 30.53 -15.49
N SER A 70 -16.76 30.21 -14.20
CA SER A 70 -15.50 30.09 -13.45
C SER A 70 -14.80 28.78 -13.78
N MET A 71 -13.62 28.87 -14.37
CA MET A 71 -12.78 27.68 -14.61
C MET A 71 -12.30 27.07 -13.28
N ASN A 72 -12.01 27.89 -12.28
CA ASN A 72 -11.54 27.44 -10.97
C ASN A 72 -12.63 26.62 -10.26
N LEU A 73 -13.86 27.14 -10.20
CA LEU A 73 -14.97 26.42 -9.57
C LEU A 73 -15.40 25.18 -10.36
N LEU A 74 -15.34 25.22 -11.70
CA LEU A 74 -15.51 24.03 -12.54
C LEU A 74 -14.45 22.97 -12.17
N SER A 75 -13.17 23.37 -12.05
CA SER A 75 -12.08 22.48 -11.66
C SER A 75 -12.36 21.85 -10.30
N ARG A 76 -12.64 22.65 -9.28
CA ARG A 76 -12.94 22.17 -7.92
C ARG A 76 -14.09 21.18 -7.89
N TYR A 77 -15.16 21.47 -8.63
CA TYR A 77 -16.33 20.58 -8.67
C TYR A 77 -16.04 19.26 -9.40
N CYS A 78 -15.36 19.34 -10.55
CA CYS A 78 -14.97 18.13 -11.29
C CYS A 78 -13.98 17.28 -10.50
N ASP A 79 -12.99 17.88 -9.83
CA ASP A 79 -12.05 17.17 -8.95
C ASP A 79 -12.79 16.45 -7.81
N ALA A 80 -13.70 17.13 -7.13
CA ALA A 80 -14.51 16.53 -6.08
C ALA A 80 -15.38 15.37 -6.58
N LEU A 81 -15.94 15.48 -7.80
CA LEU A 81 -16.68 14.39 -8.44
C LEU A 81 -15.79 13.20 -8.78
N ILE A 82 -14.58 13.43 -9.28
CA ILE A 82 -13.62 12.38 -9.61
C ILE A 82 -13.21 11.63 -8.33
N LEU A 83 -12.85 12.35 -7.29
CA LEU A 83 -12.46 11.80 -6.00
C LEU A 83 -13.59 11.02 -5.31
N SER A 84 -14.82 11.47 -5.45
CA SER A 84 -16.02 10.77 -4.95
C SER A 84 -16.46 9.57 -5.81
N GLY A 85 -15.68 9.19 -6.84
CA GLY A 85 -15.96 8.04 -7.71
C GLY A 85 -17.02 8.29 -8.79
N ASN A 86 -17.30 9.56 -9.14
CA ASN A 86 -18.29 9.96 -10.14
C ASN A 86 -17.66 10.64 -11.37
N PRO A 87 -16.66 10.04 -12.04
CA PRO A 87 -15.98 10.67 -13.18
C PRO A 87 -16.88 10.84 -14.41
N ASP A 88 -17.97 10.07 -14.55
CA ASP A 88 -18.93 10.24 -15.63
C ASP A 88 -19.65 11.58 -15.52
N ASN A 89 -20.09 11.94 -14.32
CA ASN A 89 -20.74 13.23 -14.07
C ASN A 89 -19.78 14.39 -14.32
N ALA A 90 -18.50 14.25 -13.95
CA ALA A 90 -17.50 15.26 -14.24
C ALA A 90 -17.35 15.49 -15.77
N LEU A 91 -17.32 14.43 -16.58
CA LEU A 91 -17.25 14.53 -18.04
C LEU A 91 -18.51 15.17 -18.63
N GLU A 92 -19.70 14.79 -18.16
CA GLU A 92 -20.96 15.40 -18.60
C GLU A 92 -21.02 16.91 -18.31
N ILE A 93 -20.52 17.32 -17.12
CA ILE A 93 -20.45 18.74 -16.75
C ILE A 93 -19.46 19.50 -17.63
N MET A 94 -18.33 18.90 -18.00
CA MET A 94 -17.31 19.53 -18.84
C MET A 94 -17.70 19.62 -20.32
N GLU A 95 -18.56 18.72 -20.83
CA GLU A 95 -18.93 18.66 -22.26
C GLU A 95 -19.38 19.98 -22.85
N PRO A 96 -20.30 20.78 -22.24
CA PRO A 96 -20.76 22.07 -22.77
C PRO A 96 -19.65 23.13 -22.87
N TYR A 97 -18.55 22.96 -22.16
CA TYR A 97 -17.44 23.92 -22.09
C TYR A 97 -16.27 23.57 -23.01
N ALA A 98 -16.34 22.44 -23.72
CA ALA A 98 -15.22 21.91 -24.51
C ALA A 98 -14.70 22.91 -25.55
N ASP A 99 -15.63 23.64 -26.26
CA ASP A 99 -15.23 24.62 -27.24
C ASP A 99 -14.69 25.91 -26.59
N SER A 100 -15.29 26.33 -25.47
CA SER A 100 -14.90 27.56 -24.76
C SER A 100 -13.53 27.47 -24.13
N TYR A 101 -13.17 26.27 -23.61
CA TYR A 101 -11.90 25.99 -22.93
C TYR A 101 -10.93 25.14 -23.77
N ALA A 102 -11.15 25.05 -25.09
CA ALA A 102 -10.31 24.26 -26.00
C ALA A 102 -8.81 24.63 -26.00
N GLN A 103 -8.46 25.83 -25.53
CA GLN A 103 -7.09 26.35 -25.44
C GLN A 103 -6.64 26.53 -23.97
N VAL A 104 -7.35 25.97 -23.02
CA VAL A 104 -7.06 26.09 -21.59
C VAL A 104 -6.40 24.79 -21.11
N GLN A 105 -5.15 24.87 -20.73
CA GLN A 105 -4.35 23.74 -20.26
C GLN A 105 -5.03 22.98 -19.10
N GLY A 106 -5.45 23.69 -18.06
CA GLY A 106 -6.09 23.11 -16.88
C GLY A 106 -7.35 22.34 -17.21
N PHE A 107 -8.15 22.81 -18.20
CA PHE A 107 -9.33 22.07 -18.65
C PHE A 107 -8.98 20.73 -19.27
N HIS A 108 -7.92 20.67 -20.07
CA HIS A 108 -7.47 19.39 -20.62
C HIS A 108 -6.91 18.48 -19.54
N PHE A 109 -6.21 18.98 -18.52
CA PHE A 109 -5.76 18.17 -17.40
C PHE A 109 -6.93 17.59 -16.57
N LEU A 110 -8.03 18.33 -16.40
CA LEU A 110 -9.24 17.78 -15.79
C LEU A 110 -9.82 16.61 -16.60
N LEU A 111 -9.87 16.76 -17.93
CA LEU A 111 -10.29 15.69 -18.82
C LEU A 111 -9.36 14.47 -18.75
N VAL A 112 -8.05 14.68 -18.58
CA VAL A 112 -7.08 13.59 -18.33
C VAL A 112 -7.46 12.84 -17.07
N ARG A 113 -7.61 13.54 -15.95
CA ARG A 113 -7.91 12.95 -14.64
C ARG A 113 -9.24 12.18 -14.63
N ALA A 114 -10.31 12.76 -15.19
CA ALA A 114 -11.58 12.08 -15.33
C ALA A 114 -11.47 10.78 -16.17
N ASN A 115 -10.70 10.81 -17.27
CA ASN A 115 -10.47 9.63 -18.10
C ASN A 115 -9.56 8.58 -17.43
N ILE A 116 -8.58 8.98 -16.59
CA ILE A 116 -7.80 8.05 -15.77
C ILE A 116 -8.72 7.31 -14.79
N ALA A 117 -9.58 8.04 -14.07
CA ALA A 117 -10.54 7.47 -13.13
C ALA A 117 -11.48 6.45 -13.80
N LYS A 118 -11.87 6.70 -15.06
CA LYS A 118 -12.64 5.76 -15.90
C LYS A 118 -11.80 4.64 -16.53
N ARG A 119 -10.49 4.62 -16.30
CA ARG A 119 -9.54 3.71 -16.97
C ARG A 119 -9.53 3.81 -18.50
N GLN A 120 -9.89 4.97 -19.04
CA GLN A 120 -9.89 5.28 -20.47
C GLN A 120 -8.56 5.96 -20.88
N PHE A 121 -7.45 5.26 -20.66
CA PHE A 121 -6.09 5.80 -20.80
C PHE A 121 -5.76 6.34 -22.19
N ARG A 122 -6.39 5.82 -23.24
CA ARG A 122 -6.22 6.36 -24.60
C ARG A 122 -6.75 7.79 -24.70
N HIS A 123 -7.98 8.05 -24.22
CA HIS A 123 -8.57 9.38 -24.21
C HIS A 123 -7.81 10.30 -23.26
N ALA A 124 -7.36 9.79 -22.09
CA ALA A 124 -6.50 10.54 -21.21
C ALA A 124 -5.24 11.06 -21.92
N ARG A 125 -4.55 10.21 -22.70
CA ARG A 125 -3.35 10.62 -23.46
C ARG A 125 -3.67 11.62 -24.58
N GLU A 126 -4.82 11.52 -25.25
CA GLU A 126 -5.24 12.49 -26.26
C GLU A 126 -5.39 13.89 -25.64
N HIS A 127 -6.05 13.99 -24.50
CA HIS A 127 -6.17 15.26 -23.77
C HIS A 127 -4.86 15.74 -23.14
N PHE A 128 -4.02 14.82 -22.67
CA PHE A 128 -2.70 15.15 -22.15
C PHE A 128 -1.84 15.86 -23.20
N TYR A 129 -1.78 15.37 -24.42
CA TYR A 129 -1.02 16.05 -25.48
C TYR A 129 -1.59 17.41 -25.84
N ARG A 130 -2.92 17.58 -25.82
CA ARG A 130 -3.56 18.88 -25.98
C ARG A 130 -3.20 19.84 -24.84
N ALA A 131 -3.18 19.35 -23.59
CA ALA A 131 -2.73 20.17 -22.47
C ALA A 131 -1.30 20.67 -22.66
N LEU A 132 -0.38 19.83 -23.17
CA LEU A 132 1.00 20.23 -23.46
C LEU A 132 1.10 21.24 -24.59
N GLU A 133 0.24 21.19 -25.60
CA GLU A 133 0.16 22.20 -26.68
C GLU A 133 -0.28 23.58 -26.15
N CYS A 134 -1.07 23.60 -25.07
CA CYS A 134 -1.58 24.82 -24.43
C CYS A 134 -0.69 25.29 -23.27
N ALA A 135 0.41 24.59 -22.97
CA ALA A 135 1.27 24.88 -21.82
C ALA A 135 1.99 26.23 -21.96
N ALA A 136 1.87 27.07 -20.95
CA ALA A 136 2.52 28.37 -20.87
C ALA A 136 3.61 28.43 -19.81
N ASP A 137 3.49 27.64 -18.75
CA ASP A 137 4.43 27.57 -17.62
C ASP A 137 4.88 26.12 -17.38
N GLU A 138 6.21 25.90 -17.30
CA GLU A 138 6.78 24.57 -17.10
C GLU A 138 6.54 24.03 -15.68
N VAL A 139 6.54 24.91 -14.67
CA VAL A 139 6.37 24.51 -13.26
C VAL A 139 4.93 24.03 -13.06
N GLU A 140 3.96 24.86 -13.43
CA GLU A 140 2.53 24.53 -13.33
C GLU A 140 2.18 23.27 -14.14
N THR A 141 2.81 23.12 -15.32
CA THR A 141 2.63 21.94 -16.16
C THR A 141 3.14 20.68 -15.47
N VAL A 142 4.33 20.72 -14.88
CA VAL A 142 4.91 19.56 -14.19
C VAL A 142 4.10 19.22 -12.93
N ASP A 143 3.69 20.22 -12.16
CA ASP A 143 2.87 20.01 -10.95
C ASP A 143 1.53 19.33 -11.30
N SER A 144 0.88 19.79 -12.41
CA SER A 144 -0.34 19.15 -12.92
C SER A 144 -0.10 17.70 -13.38
N ILE A 145 1.03 17.42 -14.04
CA ILE A 145 1.39 16.06 -14.46
C ILE A 145 1.63 15.18 -13.23
N CYS A 146 2.31 15.69 -12.21
CA CYS A 146 2.59 14.95 -10.99
C CYS A 146 1.31 14.58 -10.22
N ALA A 147 0.31 15.45 -10.21
CA ALA A 147 -1.00 15.11 -9.65
C ALA A 147 -1.64 13.90 -10.36
N MET A 148 -1.51 13.79 -11.69
CA MET A 148 -2.02 12.64 -12.46
C MET A 148 -1.26 11.35 -12.19
N VAL A 149 -0.01 11.42 -11.74
CA VAL A 149 0.76 10.22 -11.30
C VAL A 149 0.05 9.54 -10.15
N GLN A 150 -0.39 10.30 -9.15
CA GLN A 150 -1.14 9.76 -8.03
C GLN A 150 -2.46 9.16 -8.47
N ASP A 151 -3.23 9.85 -9.34
CA ASP A 151 -4.47 9.30 -9.91
C ASP A 151 -4.24 7.94 -10.61
N CYS A 152 -3.11 7.79 -11.32
CA CYS A 152 -2.74 6.52 -11.96
C CYS A 152 -2.36 5.43 -10.95
N ILE A 153 -1.66 5.77 -9.87
CA ILE A 153 -1.29 4.86 -8.79
C ILE A 153 -2.56 4.34 -8.11
N ASP A 154 -3.51 5.22 -7.79
CA ASP A 154 -4.79 4.89 -7.16
C ASP A 154 -5.66 4.01 -8.09
N ALA A 155 -5.62 4.27 -9.41
CA ALA A 155 -6.23 3.43 -10.42
C ALA A 155 -5.47 2.10 -10.66
N GLN A 156 -4.36 1.85 -9.94
CA GLN A 156 -3.47 0.70 -10.09
C GLN A 156 -2.90 0.53 -11.52
N ASN A 157 -2.74 1.64 -12.23
CA ASN A 157 -2.10 1.64 -13.54
C ASN A 157 -0.70 2.25 -13.49
N TYR A 158 0.22 1.48 -12.94
CA TYR A 158 1.60 1.88 -12.69
C TYR A 158 2.37 2.19 -13.97
N ARG A 159 1.97 1.61 -15.11
CA ARG A 159 2.58 1.88 -16.42
C ARG A 159 2.26 3.30 -16.92
N GLU A 160 1.01 3.77 -16.70
CA GLU A 160 0.65 5.14 -17.00
C GLU A 160 1.30 6.12 -16.01
N ALA A 161 1.40 5.76 -14.74
CA ALA A 161 2.12 6.58 -13.75
C ALA A 161 3.58 6.83 -14.18
N VAL A 162 4.31 5.77 -14.55
CA VAL A 162 5.68 5.90 -15.10
C VAL A 162 5.70 6.74 -16.37
N PHE A 163 4.73 6.56 -17.28
CA PHE A 163 4.64 7.39 -18.48
C PHE A 163 4.53 8.89 -18.15
N TYR A 164 3.71 9.27 -17.18
CA TYR A 164 3.55 10.68 -16.78
C TYR A 164 4.80 11.20 -16.07
N LEU A 165 5.41 10.43 -15.17
CA LEU A 165 6.69 10.79 -14.53
C LEU A 165 7.78 11.06 -15.56
N GLU A 166 7.96 10.17 -16.55
CA GLU A 166 8.96 10.36 -17.63
C GLU A 166 8.65 11.60 -18.48
N ARG A 167 7.39 11.98 -18.64
CA ARG A 167 7.01 13.20 -19.38
C ARG A 167 7.31 14.46 -18.57
N ALA A 168 6.97 14.45 -17.29
CA ALA A 168 7.32 15.54 -16.39
C ALA A 168 8.83 15.78 -16.34
N GLU A 169 9.62 14.70 -16.19
CA GLU A 169 11.10 14.78 -16.12
C GLU A 169 11.74 15.32 -17.42
N ARG A 170 11.09 15.11 -18.58
CA ARG A 170 11.58 15.71 -19.85
C ARG A 170 11.32 17.19 -19.96
N ILE A 171 10.35 17.73 -19.23
CA ILE A 171 10.06 19.17 -19.19
C ILE A 171 11.08 19.84 -18.25
N ARG A 172 11.23 19.28 -17.03
CA ARG A 172 12.22 19.72 -16.06
C ARG A 172 12.60 18.58 -15.12
N PRO A 173 13.82 18.59 -14.54
CA PRO A 173 14.22 17.60 -13.55
C PRO A 173 13.23 17.57 -12.37
N LEU A 174 12.76 16.37 -12.04
CA LEU A 174 11.85 16.18 -10.92
C LEU A 174 12.59 16.27 -9.58
N PRO A 175 11.94 16.78 -8.54
CA PRO A 175 12.39 16.66 -7.16
C PRO A 175 12.60 15.18 -6.76
N TYR A 176 13.52 14.94 -5.81
CA TYR A 176 13.88 13.58 -5.41
C TYR A 176 12.72 12.78 -4.80
N GLU A 177 11.69 13.48 -4.31
CA GLU A 177 10.49 12.87 -3.75
C GLU A 177 9.81 11.90 -4.73
N TYR A 178 9.83 12.23 -6.02
CA TYR A 178 9.25 11.40 -7.08
C TYR A 178 10.04 10.12 -7.39
N PHE A 179 11.27 9.98 -6.86
CA PHE A 179 12.00 8.72 -6.99
C PHE A 179 11.31 7.60 -6.23
N ASN A 180 10.62 7.91 -5.12
CA ASN A 180 9.79 6.93 -4.44
C ASN A 180 8.62 6.46 -5.31
N ASP A 181 7.97 7.35 -6.05
CA ASP A 181 6.86 7.01 -6.94
C ASP A 181 7.33 6.14 -8.12
N TYR A 182 8.48 6.48 -8.72
CA TYR A 182 9.13 5.63 -9.71
C TYR A 182 9.41 4.23 -9.15
N ALA A 183 10.04 4.17 -7.98
CA ALA A 183 10.40 2.90 -7.34
C ALA A 183 9.17 2.05 -7.07
N PHE A 184 8.13 2.64 -6.47
CA PHE A 184 6.87 1.97 -6.20
C PHE A 184 6.20 1.46 -7.49
N CYS A 185 6.14 2.27 -8.52
CA CYS A 185 5.56 1.86 -9.80
C CYS A 185 6.34 0.71 -10.44
N TYR A 186 7.69 0.76 -10.45
CA TYR A 186 8.51 -0.32 -10.99
C TYR A 186 8.40 -1.61 -10.18
N ASP A 187 8.27 -1.51 -8.86
CA ASP A 187 7.99 -2.66 -8.01
C ASP A 187 6.67 -3.35 -8.40
N ARG A 188 5.62 -2.56 -8.61
CA ARG A 188 4.30 -3.08 -9.03
C ARG A 188 4.25 -3.58 -10.48
N LEU A 189 5.19 -3.15 -11.32
CA LEU A 189 5.36 -3.63 -12.70
C LEU A 189 6.22 -4.89 -12.80
N ASP A 190 6.66 -5.44 -11.67
CA ASP A 190 7.58 -6.59 -11.60
C ASP A 190 8.94 -6.30 -12.26
N GLU A 191 9.44 -5.06 -12.06
CA GLU A 191 10.76 -4.60 -12.49
C GLU A 191 11.61 -4.24 -11.24
N PRO A 192 11.90 -5.22 -10.36
CA PRO A 192 12.46 -4.97 -9.02
C PRO A 192 13.85 -4.34 -9.04
N GLU A 193 14.68 -4.61 -10.07
CA GLU A 193 16.00 -4.01 -10.18
C GLU A 193 15.94 -2.49 -10.41
N LYS A 194 14.93 -2.04 -11.17
CA LYS A 194 14.70 -0.58 -11.33
C LYS A 194 14.13 0.03 -10.06
N ALA A 195 13.21 -0.68 -9.41
CA ALA A 195 12.67 -0.22 -8.14
C ALA A 195 13.78 0.04 -7.12
N VAL A 196 14.73 -0.89 -6.98
CA VAL A 196 15.92 -0.74 -6.11
C VAL A 196 16.72 0.51 -6.49
N GLN A 197 16.99 0.73 -7.77
CA GLN A 197 17.77 1.92 -8.21
C GLN A 197 17.10 3.23 -7.78
N TYR A 198 15.79 3.35 -7.94
CA TYR A 198 15.07 4.56 -7.57
C TYR A 198 14.89 4.69 -6.04
N TYR A 199 14.75 3.60 -5.28
CA TYR A 199 14.79 3.65 -3.82
C TYR A 199 16.17 4.09 -3.32
N ASP A 200 17.27 3.58 -3.89
CA ASP A 200 18.62 4.03 -3.57
C ASP A 200 18.77 5.54 -3.83
N MET A 201 18.30 6.03 -4.99
CA MET A 201 18.34 7.46 -5.32
C MET A 201 17.54 8.34 -4.35
N TYR A 202 16.39 7.85 -3.88
CA TYR A 202 15.59 8.54 -2.87
C TYR A 202 16.29 8.58 -1.52
N LEU A 203 16.78 7.42 -1.06
CA LEU A 203 17.42 7.26 0.25
C LEU A 203 18.75 7.99 0.36
N ASP A 204 19.47 8.19 -0.77
CA ASP A 204 20.66 9.06 -0.83
C ASP A 204 20.33 10.52 -0.46
N LYS A 205 19.11 10.99 -0.68
CA LYS A 205 18.64 12.34 -0.36
C LYS A 205 17.90 12.43 0.95
N ASN A 206 17.10 11.43 1.26
CA ASN A 206 16.29 11.35 2.48
C ASN A 206 16.43 9.97 3.14
N PRO A 207 17.48 9.74 3.93
CA PRO A 207 17.72 8.46 4.58
C PRO A 207 16.81 8.21 5.81
N PHE A 208 15.99 9.18 6.22
CA PHE A 208 15.17 9.11 7.43
C PHE A 208 13.71 8.74 7.17
N ASN A 209 13.42 8.06 6.08
CA ASN A 209 12.08 7.59 5.76
C ASN A 209 11.98 6.07 5.98
N ASP A 210 11.37 5.67 7.09
CA ASP A 210 11.20 4.25 7.50
C ASP A 210 10.39 3.44 6.50
N THR A 211 9.36 4.06 5.89
CA THR A 211 8.51 3.41 4.89
C THR A 211 9.28 3.06 3.61
N VAL A 212 10.16 3.96 3.15
CA VAL A 212 10.97 3.69 1.95
C VAL A 212 12.01 2.60 2.23
N TRP A 213 12.62 2.59 3.41
CA TRP A 213 13.49 1.48 3.84
C TRP A 213 12.73 0.14 3.90
N PHE A 214 11.51 0.13 4.44
CA PHE A 214 10.65 -1.07 4.43
C PHE A 214 10.37 -1.57 3.00
N ASN A 215 9.98 -0.67 2.09
CA ASN A 215 9.70 -1.02 0.69
C ASN A 215 10.95 -1.57 0.00
N MET A 216 12.10 -0.92 0.21
CA MET A 216 13.41 -1.38 -0.29
C MET A 216 13.72 -2.79 0.21
N GLY A 217 13.58 -3.06 1.51
CA GLY A 217 13.79 -4.36 2.11
C GLY A 217 12.89 -5.44 1.50
N THR A 218 11.63 -5.09 1.24
CA THR A 218 10.66 -6.00 0.62
C THR A 218 11.08 -6.39 -0.81
N VAL A 219 11.53 -5.42 -1.61
CA VAL A 219 12.02 -5.67 -2.97
C VAL A 219 13.30 -6.49 -2.95
N GLN A 220 14.25 -6.19 -2.06
CA GLN A 220 15.50 -6.95 -1.91
C GLN A 220 15.23 -8.40 -1.47
N ALA A 221 14.30 -8.62 -0.54
CA ALA A 221 13.90 -9.97 -0.12
C ALA A 221 13.32 -10.79 -1.29
N ARG A 222 12.51 -10.16 -2.16
CA ARG A 222 11.98 -10.78 -3.37
C ARG A 222 13.07 -11.12 -4.39
N LEU A 223 14.09 -10.27 -4.52
CA LEU A 223 15.30 -10.54 -5.32
C LEU A 223 16.22 -11.59 -4.67
N LYS A 224 15.90 -12.05 -3.45
CA LYS A 224 16.73 -12.95 -2.63
C LYS A 224 18.09 -12.36 -2.25
N ASP A 225 18.23 -11.04 -2.33
CA ASP A 225 19.36 -10.33 -1.74
C ASP A 225 19.08 -10.10 -0.25
N PHE A 226 19.20 -11.19 0.51
CA PHE A 226 18.78 -11.21 1.90
C PHE A 226 19.65 -10.32 2.80
N ASP A 227 20.92 -10.13 2.45
CA ASP A 227 21.81 -9.27 3.24
C ASP A 227 21.34 -7.81 3.16
N ARG A 228 21.05 -7.30 1.96
CA ARG A 228 20.50 -5.95 1.78
C ARG A 228 19.07 -5.81 2.32
N ALA A 229 18.27 -6.88 2.24
CA ALA A 229 16.93 -6.88 2.83
C ALA A 229 16.99 -6.72 4.37
N ILE A 230 17.89 -7.46 5.04
CA ILE A 230 18.10 -7.34 6.50
C ILE A 230 18.51 -5.91 6.84
N GLU A 231 19.52 -5.36 6.17
CA GLU A 231 19.98 -4.00 6.40
C GLU A 231 18.83 -2.98 6.27
N ALA A 232 18.03 -3.08 5.21
CA ALA A 232 16.94 -2.17 4.96
C ALA A 232 15.83 -2.29 6.03
N PHE A 233 15.44 -3.49 6.44
CA PHE A 233 14.45 -3.67 7.50
C PHE A 233 14.99 -3.18 8.86
N GLU A 234 16.27 -3.42 9.17
CA GLU A 234 16.90 -2.92 10.39
C GLU A 234 16.90 -1.38 10.44
N TYR A 235 17.19 -0.69 9.31
CA TYR A 235 17.05 0.77 9.21
C TYR A 235 15.60 1.22 9.42
N SER A 236 14.63 0.55 8.79
CA SER A 236 13.21 0.86 8.98
C SER A 236 12.81 0.76 10.46
N ILE A 237 13.20 -0.33 11.14
CA ILE A 237 12.94 -0.56 12.58
C ILE A 237 13.65 0.47 13.45
N ALA A 238 14.90 0.82 13.11
CA ALA A 238 15.67 1.83 13.88
C ALA A 238 15.05 3.21 13.81
N LEU A 239 14.44 3.57 12.67
CA LEU A 239 13.72 4.84 12.49
C LEU A 239 12.33 4.83 13.14
N ASN A 240 11.65 3.71 13.09
CA ASN A 240 10.32 3.51 13.64
C ASN A 240 10.22 2.14 14.31
N GLY A 241 10.51 2.07 15.60
CA GLY A 241 10.47 0.83 16.39
C GLY A 241 9.09 0.19 16.49
N GLY A 242 8.03 0.90 16.11
CA GLY A 242 6.66 0.39 16.03
C GLY A 242 6.28 -0.20 14.68
N ASN A 243 7.21 -0.26 13.71
CA ASN A 243 6.95 -0.83 12.39
C ASN A 243 6.88 -2.36 12.45
N SER A 244 5.70 -2.89 12.79
CA SER A 244 5.46 -4.35 12.90
C SER A 244 5.71 -5.06 11.57
N SER A 245 5.38 -4.44 10.44
CA SER A 245 5.60 -5.03 9.11
C SER A 245 7.09 -5.27 8.82
N SER A 246 7.96 -4.36 9.23
CA SER A 246 9.42 -4.53 9.07
C SER A 246 9.94 -5.66 9.97
N LEU A 247 9.49 -5.76 11.22
CA LEU A 247 9.85 -6.86 12.11
C LEU A 247 9.40 -8.21 11.54
N TYR A 248 8.16 -8.31 11.08
CA TYR A 248 7.64 -9.55 10.50
C TYR A 248 8.47 -9.99 9.29
N ASN A 249 8.70 -9.07 8.33
CA ASN A 249 9.46 -9.40 7.12
C ASN A 249 10.92 -9.72 7.42
N LEU A 250 11.56 -9.05 8.38
CA LEU A 250 12.91 -9.37 8.84
C LEU A 250 12.98 -10.78 9.43
N ALA A 251 12.02 -11.15 10.28
CA ALA A 251 11.93 -12.49 10.85
C ALA A 251 11.76 -13.57 9.77
N VAL A 252 10.90 -13.29 8.75
CA VAL A 252 10.72 -14.18 7.60
C VAL A 252 12.01 -14.33 6.79
N VAL A 253 12.79 -13.25 6.60
CA VAL A 253 14.10 -13.31 5.94
C VAL A 253 15.06 -14.18 6.76
N TYR A 254 15.10 -14.04 8.09
CA TYR A 254 15.91 -14.90 8.94
C TYR A 254 15.48 -16.37 8.88
N MET A 255 14.17 -16.67 8.80
CA MET A 255 13.66 -18.03 8.58
C MET A 255 14.17 -18.61 7.25
N ASN A 256 14.12 -17.84 6.16
CA ASN A 256 14.63 -18.26 4.85
C ASN A 256 16.15 -18.55 4.87
N LEU A 257 16.91 -17.83 5.68
CA LEU A 257 18.34 -18.03 5.88
C LEU A 257 18.67 -19.13 6.91
N GLN A 258 17.65 -19.79 7.49
CA GLN A 258 17.79 -20.76 8.57
C GLN A 258 18.45 -20.19 9.84
N ARG A 259 18.38 -18.86 10.00
CA ARG A 259 18.87 -18.14 11.18
C ARG A 259 17.75 -18.12 12.23
N TYR A 260 17.37 -19.32 12.69
CA TYR A 260 16.17 -19.52 13.51
C TYR A 260 16.21 -18.81 14.86
N ARG A 261 17.41 -18.56 15.41
CA ARG A 261 17.56 -17.84 16.68
C ARG A 261 17.20 -16.36 16.51
N GLU A 262 17.70 -15.74 15.46
CA GLU A 262 17.40 -14.35 15.12
C GLU A 262 15.93 -14.22 14.71
N ALA A 263 15.40 -15.16 13.94
CA ALA A 263 13.99 -15.20 13.59
C ALA A 263 13.09 -15.23 14.84
N ALA A 264 13.38 -16.11 15.80
CA ALA A 264 12.62 -16.21 17.05
C ALA A 264 12.65 -14.91 17.84
N LEU A 265 13.82 -14.29 18.01
CA LEU A 265 13.96 -13.02 18.72
C LEU A 265 13.17 -11.90 18.04
N THR A 266 13.23 -11.83 16.71
CA THR A 266 12.50 -10.80 15.95
C THR A 266 10.98 -11.03 15.99
N PHE A 267 10.51 -12.29 15.91
CA PHE A 267 9.10 -12.59 16.13
C PHE A 267 8.65 -12.34 17.56
N GLU A 268 9.50 -12.56 18.58
CA GLU A 268 9.20 -12.19 19.97
C GLU A 268 8.99 -10.67 20.13
N GLU A 269 9.74 -9.86 19.39
CA GLU A 269 9.53 -8.39 19.34
C GLU A 269 8.25 -8.04 18.58
N PHE A 270 8.02 -8.68 17.45
CA PHE A 270 6.82 -8.48 16.65
C PHE A 270 5.54 -8.72 17.47
N VAL A 271 5.41 -9.87 18.13
CA VAL A 271 4.19 -10.25 18.88
C VAL A 271 3.95 -9.40 20.15
N LYS A 272 4.90 -8.57 20.56
CA LYS A 272 4.69 -7.56 21.62
C LYS A 272 4.03 -6.28 21.11
N ILE A 273 4.16 -6.01 19.82
CA ILE A 273 3.64 -4.78 19.16
C ILE A 273 2.34 -5.11 18.44
N ASP A 274 2.30 -6.27 17.81
CA ASP A 274 1.19 -6.73 16.98
C ASP A 274 0.81 -8.15 17.40
N GLU A 275 -0.42 -8.35 17.81
CA GLU A 275 -0.92 -9.67 18.22
C GLU A 275 -1.31 -10.58 17.03
N ASP A 276 -0.84 -10.25 15.83
CA ASP A 276 -1.16 -11.01 14.62
C ASP A 276 -0.76 -12.48 14.73
N ILE A 277 -1.68 -13.33 14.32
CA ILE A 277 -1.57 -14.81 14.39
C ILE A 277 -0.41 -15.33 13.54
N LEU A 278 -0.10 -14.68 12.40
CA LEU A 278 1.01 -15.09 11.54
C LEU A 278 2.36 -14.97 12.26
N GLY A 279 2.53 -13.91 13.06
CA GLY A 279 3.72 -13.75 13.89
C GLY A 279 3.86 -14.87 14.94
N ARG A 280 2.75 -15.24 15.59
CA ARG A 280 2.74 -16.36 16.55
C ARG A 280 3.03 -17.70 15.89
N LEU A 281 2.51 -17.95 14.68
CA LEU A 281 2.82 -19.14 13.90
C LEU A 281 4.33 -19.20 13.52
N GLY A 282 4.88 -18.06 13.03
CA GLY A 282 6.30 -17.96 12.72
C GLY A 282 7.20 -18.14 13.95
N LEU A 283 6.80 -17.58 15.10
CA LEU A 283 7.51 -17.78 16.37
C LEU A 283 7.48 -19.24 16.81
N GLY A 284 6.31 -19.89 16.77
CA GLY A 284 6.16 -21.30 17.09
C GLY A 284 6.99 -22.18 16.17
N GLU A 285 7.03 -21.93 14.86
CA GLU A 285 7.90 -22.64 13.92
C GLU A 285 9.38 -22.44 14.27
N SER A 286 9.79 -21.19 14.55
CA SER A 286 11.17 -20.89 14.94
C SER A 286 11.58 -21.66 16.19
N TYR A 287 10.69 -21.77 17.18
CA TYR A 287 10.94 -22.55 18.39
C TYR A 287 11.03 -24.05 18.12
N ILE A 288 10.22 -24.63 17.23
CA ILE A 288 10.38 -26.04 16.82
C ILE A 288 11.78 -26.27 16.24
N ARG A 289 12.24 -25.39 15.34
CA ARG A 289 13.57 -25.48 14.72
C ARG A 289 14.72 -25.36 15.72
N LEU A 290 14.48 -24.66 16.83
CA LEU A 290 15.41 -24.51 17.96
C LEU A 290 15.26 -25.61 19.03
N GLU A 291 14.39 -26.60 18.82
CA GLU A 291 14.03 -27.65 19.78
C GLU A 291 13.40 -27.15 21.11
N ARG A 292 12.90 -25.91 21.10
CA ARG A 292 12.21 -25.27 22.23
C ARG A 292 10.69 -25.62 22.16
N HIS A 293 10.41 -26.92 22.33
CA HIS A 293 9.05 -27.44 22.04
C HIS A 293 7.98 -26.93 23.01
N ASP A 294 8.30 -26.71 24.29
CA ASP A 294 7.30 -26.22 25.26
C ASP A 294 6.86 -24.81 24.91
N GLU A 295 7.79 -23.95 24.49
CA GLU A 295 7.50 -22.57 24.07
C GLU A 295 6.77 -22.53 22.74
N ALA A 296 7.05 -23.45 21.82
CA ALA A 296 6.31 -23.59 20.57
C ALA A 296 4.84 -23.99 20.85
N VAL A 297 4.60 -24.93 21.79
CA VAL A 297 3.24 -25.35 22.21
C VAL A 297 2.47 -24.13 22.72
N GLU A 298 3.07 -23.30 23.58
CA GLU A 298 2.42 -22.10 24.10
C GLU A 298 1.95 -21.16 22.99
N GLN A 299 2.77 -20.94 21.95
CA GLN A 299 2.38 -20.08 20.83
C GLN A 299 1.22 -20.69 20.04
N PHE A 300 1.23 -21.97 19.75
CA PHE A 300 0.13 -22.63 19.03
C PHE A 300 -1.17 -22.70 19.85
N GLU A 301 -1.10 -22.82 21.17
CA GLU A 301 -2.26 -22.74 22.04
C GLU A 301 -2.89 -21.34 22.00
N LEU A 302 -2.10 -20.27 21.92
CA LEU A 302 -2.58 -18.91 21.74
C LEU A 302 -3.26 -18.73 20.36
N VAL A 303 -2.70 -19.31 19.29
CA VAL A 303 -3.33 -19.32 17.95
C VAL A 303 -4.68 -20.05 18.00
N LEU A 304 -4.78 -21.19 18.73
CA LEU A 304 -6.03 -21.91 18.86
C LEU A 304 -7.08 -21.15 19.69
N ALA A 305 -6.64 -20.40 20.71
CA ALA A 305 -7.53 -19.60 21.55
C ALA A 305 -8.16 -18.42 20.78
N ASP A 306 -7.47 -17.87 19.79
CA ASP A 306 -7.98 -16.81 18.93
C ASP A 306 -9.11 -17.31 17.99
N GLY A 307 -8.95 -18.51 17.44
CA GLY A 307 -9.99 -19.19 16.65
C GLY A 307 -9.92 -18.98 15.14
N GLU A 308 -9.13 -18.06 14.62
CA GLU A 308 -9.11 -17.76 13.18
C GLU A 308 -8.31 -18.78 12.35
N ARG A 309 -7.15 -19.25 12.85
CA ARG A 309 -6.25 -20.19 12.13
C ARG A 309 -6.04 -21.48 12.90
N THR A 310 -7.12 -22.08 13.36
CA THR A 310 -7.08 -23.28 14.17
C THR A 310 -6.45 -24.48 13.47
N ALA A 311 -6.61 -24.59 12.16
CA ALA A 311 -5.99 -25.66 11.36
C ALA A 311 -4.48 -25.61 11.42
N GLU A 312 -3.89 -24.41 11.24
CA GLU A 312 -2.43 -24.19 11.31
C GLU A 312 -1.91 -24.38 12.73
N GLY A 313 -2.63 -23.90 13.75
CA GLY A 313 -2.28 -24.14 15.15
C GLY A 313 -2.25 -25.64 15.50
N HIS A 314 -3.25 -26.40 15.06
CA HIS A 314 -3.28 -27.86 15.23
C HIS A 314 -2.13 -28.53 14.46
N ALA A 315 -1.82 -28.10 13.23
CA ALA A 315 -0.73 -28.64 12.44
C ALA A 315 0.64 -28.43 13.13
N GLY A 316 0.85 -27.25 13.72
CA GLY A 316 2.03 -26.95 14.52
C GLY A 316 2.19 -27.91 15.70
N LEU A 317 1.12 -28.12 16.49
CA LEU A 317 1.10 -29.06 17.61
C LEU A 317 1.31 -30.51 17.15
N ASP A 318 0.67 -30.93 16.06
CA ASP A 318 0.83 -32.28 15.51
C ASP A 318 2.25 -32.49 14.95
N THR A 319 2.90 -31.42 14.43
CA THR A 319 4.31 -31.43 14.01
C THR A 319 5.24 -31.74 15.19
N ILE A 320 5.06 -31.07 16.34
CA ILE A 320 5.85 -31.34 17.54
C ILE A 320 5.66 -32.80 17.98
N ARG A 321 4.41 -33.26 18.07
CA ARG A 321 4.08 -34.64 18.46
C ARG A 321 4.65 -35.67 17.47
N ALA A 322 4.62 -35.39 16.17
CA ALA A 322 5.22 -36.26 15.16
C ALA A 322 6.73 -36.39 15.34
N ILE A 323 7.45 -35.26 15.54
CA ILE A 323 8.89 -35.26 15.80
C ILE A 323 9.20 -36.11 17.05
N GLN A 324 8.46 -35.91 18.13
CA GLN A 324 8.63 -36.67 19.38
C GLN A 324 8.36 -38.18 19.19
N SER A 325 7.26 -38.55 18.50
CA SER A 325 6.90 -39.95 18.23
C SER A 325 7.93 -40.65 17.36
N CYS A 326 8.49 -39.94 16.36
CA CYS A 326 9.59 -40.50 15.56
C CYS A 326 10.84 -40.75 16.40
N ARG A 327 11.26 -39.81 17.25
CA ARG A 327 12.42 -39.93 18.12
C ARG A 327 12.25 -41.01 19.19
N SER A 328 11.03 -41.29 19.65
CA SER A 328 10.72 -42.36 20.60
C SER A 328 10.51 -43.75 19.96
N GLY A 329 10.52 -43.83 18.61
CA GLY A 329 10.31 -45.06 17.86
C GLY A 329 8.81 -45.46 17.71
N GLU A 330 7.89 -44.58 18.03
CA GLU A 330 6.44 -44.83 17.91
C GLU A 330 5.98 -44.65 16.44
N THR A 331 6.42 -45.56 15.57
CA THR A 331 6.29 -45.41 14.11
C THR A 331 4.82 -45.26 13.63
N GLU A 332 3.87 -46.00 14.21
CA GLU A 332 2.47 -45.92 13.79
C GLU A 332 1.84 -44.58 14.19
N ARG A 333 2.16 -44.10 15.39
CA ARG A 333 1.69 -42.77 15.84
C ARG A 333 2.27 -41.64 14.99
N PHE A 334 3.55 -41.76 14.61
CA PHE A 334 4.17 -40.83 13.66
C PHE A 334 3.41 -40.80 12.33
N LYS A 335 3.09 -41.96 11.74
CA LYS A 335 2.33 -42.03 10.47
C LYS A 335 0.98 -41.37 10.55
N GLU A 336 0.23 -41.60 11.64
CA GLU A 336 -1.06 -40.94 11.86
C GLU A 336 -0.95 -39.41 11.90
N LEU A 337 0.02 -38.91 12.64
CA LEU A 337 0.25 -37.46 12.78
C LEU A 337 0.75 -36.84 11.45
N PHE A 338 1.67 -37.55 10.78
CA PHE A 338 2.17 -37.13 9.46
C PHE A 338 1.02 -36.99 8.44
N MET A 339 0.07 -37.92 8.44
CA MET A 339 -1.12 -37.83 7.56
C MET A 339 -2.00 -36.65 7.90
N LYS A 340 -2.19 -36.30 9.16
CA LYS A 340 -2.94 -35.10 9.58
C LYS A 340 -2.26 -33.84 9.07
N ILE A 341 -0.94 -33.72 9.27
CA ILE A 341 -0.14 -32.59 8.77
C ILE A 341 -0.22 -32.50 7.25
N PHE A 342 -0.14 -33.65 6.55
CA PHE A 342 -0.22 -33.71 5.10
C PHE A 342 -1.58 -33.19 4.56
N VAL A 343 -2.68 -33.50 5.23
CA VAL A 343 -4.03 -33.06 4.85
C VAL A 343 -4.24 -31.56 5.13
N THR A 344 -3.66 -31.06 6.23
CA THR A 344 -3.79 -29.63 6.62
C THR A 344 -3.02 -28.71 5.67
N GLY A 345 -1.89 -29.15 5.17
CA GLY A 345 -1.05 -28.40 4.23
C GLY A 345 0.43 -28.80 4.25
N THR A 346 1.08 -28.61 3.11
CA THR A 346 2.45 -29.11 2.91
C THR A 346 3.54 -28.28 3.60
N ALA A 347 3.26 -27.07 4.05
CA ALA A 347 4.24 -26.19 4.68
C ALA A 347 4.91 -26.84 5.91
N TRP A 348 4.10 -27.43 6.81
CA TRP A 348 4.58 -28.09 8.02
C TRP A 348 5.33 -29.40 7.77
N LEU A 349 5.15 -30.03 6.61
CA LEU A 349 5.95 -31.19 6.21
C LEU A 349 7.41 -30.80 6.03
N GLY A 350 7.70 -29.61 5.52
CA GLY A 350 9.06 -29.08 5.44
C GLY A 350 9.75 -29.07 6.80
N VAL A 351 9.03 -28.62 7.84
CA VAL A 351 9.54 -28.62 9.23
C VAL A 351 9.86 -30.06 9.71
N VAL A 352 8.96 -31.01 9.44
CA VAL A 352 9.19 -32.43 9.80
C VAL A 352 10.44 -32.98 9.12
N TYR A 353 10.61 -32.74 7.82
CA TYR A 353 11.76 -33.21 7.06
C TYR A 353 13.08 -32.58 7.53
N ASP A 354 13.08 -31.30 7.85
CA ASP A 354 14.27 -30.60 8.32
C ASP A 354 14.69 -31.07 9.72
N MET A 355 13.69 -31.31 10.58
CA MET A 355 13.95 -31.81 11.96
C MET A 355 14.28 -33.30 12.03
N LEU A 356 13.90 -34.08 11.02
CA LEU A 356 14.09 -35.54 10.93
C LEU A 356 14.69 -35.95 9.57
N PRO A 357 15.90 -35.47 9.20
CA PRO A 357 16.47 -35.68 7.86
C PRO A 357 16.75 -37.16 7.56
N HIS A 358 16.93 -38.00 8.57
CA HIS A 358 17.17 -39.44 8.43
C HIS A 358 15.96 -40.18 7.81
N LEU A 359 14.72 -39.64 7.94
CA LEU A 359 13.51 -40.28 7.39
C LEU A 359 13.61 -40.54 5.89
N GLN A 360 14.33 -39.69 5.16
CA GLN A 360 14.51 -39.82 3.72
C GLN A 360 15.26 -41.12 3.32
N HIS A 361 15.92 -41.74 4.26
CA HIS A 361 16.68 -42.99 4.07
C HIS A 361 16.04 -44.18 4.76
N GLU A 362 15.01 -44.00 5.56
CA GLU A 362 14.32 -45.04 6.27
C GLU A 362 13.38 -45.86 5.36
N LYS A 363 13.63 -47.15 5.22
CA LYS A 363 12.87 -48.02 4.33
C LYS A 363 11.36 -48.01 4.64
N TRP A 364 11.01 -48.10 5.93
CA TRP A 364 9.60 -48.08 6.37
C TRP A 364 8.90 -46.77 5.98
N PHE A 365 9.61 -45.65 6.00
CA PHE A 365 9.03 -44.34 5.65
C PHE A 365 8.86 -44.21 4.14
N LEU A 366 9.80 -44.69 3.33
CA LEU A 366 9.69 -44.73 1.88
C LEU A 366 8.51 -45.61 1.44
N GLU A 367 8.34 -46.80 2.03
CA GLU A 367 7.18 -47.67 1.77
C GLU A 367 5.85 -46.99 2.18
N PHE A 368 5.84 -46.26 3.29
CA PHE A 368 4.68 -45.48 3.73
C PHE A 368 4.32 -44.38 2.70
N LEU A 369 5.28 -43.61 2.21
CA LEU A 369 5.04 -42.58 1.18
C LEU A 369 4.55 -43.17 -0.14
N GLU A 370 5.04 -44.34 -0.55
CA GLU A 370 4.55 -45.05 -1.74
C GLU A 370 3.07 -45.45 -1.59
N ASN A 371 2.65 -45.88 -0.40
CA ASN A 371 1.26 -46.22 -0.14
C ASN A 371 0.34 -44.97 -0.20
N ILE A 372 0.75 -43.85 0.38
CA ILE A 372 0.03 -42.57 0.26
C ILE A 372 -0.17 -42.18 -1.21
N LYS A 373 0.89 -42.32 -2.05
CA LYS A 373 0.77 -42.03 -3.50
C LYS A 373 -0.21 -42.91 -4.22
N LYS A 374 -0.36 -44.19 -3.81
CA LYS A 374 -1.32 -45.12 -4.43
C LYS A 374 -2.76 -44.82 -4.00
N ASP A 375 -2.97 -44.31 -2.80
CA ASP A 375 -4.30 -43.98 -2.27
C ASP A 375 -4.85 -42.65 -2.83
N ILE A 376 -3.98 -41.79 -3.35
CA ILE A 376 -4.34 -40.49 -3.94
C ILE A 376 -4.61 -40.59 -5.47
N ASN A 377 -4.02 -41.60 -6.16
CA ASN A 377 -4.23 -41.85 -7.58
C ASN A 377 -5.37 -42.83 -7.83
#